data_66403acf289930de12fec7ebfcd8a9b6
#
_entry.id   66403acf289930de12fec7ebfcd8a9b6
#
_cell.length_a   1.000
_cell.length_b   1.000
_cell.length_c   1.000
_cell.angle_alpha   90.00
_cell.angle_beta   90.00
_cell.angle_gamma   90.00
#
_symmetry.space_group_name_H-M   'P 1'
#
loop_
_entity.id
_entity.type
_entity.pdbx_description
1 polymer ?
#
loop_
_entity_poly.entity_id
_entity_poly.type
_entity_poly.pdbx_seq_one_letter_code
_entity_poly.pdbx_strand_id
1 'polypeptide(L)'
;MRSNPPSVATVLPMSTDVVLYEVTDRIATITMNRPEARNALSSEVLKLLPKLMKKADADDAVDVIILTGTDPAFCAGLDLKELGDTAGNLSGTGADGSKNASGVRGPFPDVTKPLIGAVNGVAITGGFELALNCDFLIASENAKFGDTHSRVGVMPGWGLTVLLPQAIGVRRAREMSFTGNFMLADEALHFGLVNHVVPHSELMAFTRQIATDIIGNEQDGVRQIRATYAQHSSEKKKWEHESEVGRAWRKAEFDPKKVAERRAKIMERGRKQ
;
A
#
# COMPACT_ATOMS: atom_id res chain seq x y z
N MET A 1 -35.69 1.17 30.76
CA MET A 1 -34.44 0.56 30.28
C MET A 1 -33.51 1.69 29.86
N ARG A 2 -32.43 1.91 30.60
CA ARG A 2 -31.47 2.97 30.29
C ARG A 2 -30.40 2.37 29.39
N SER A 3 -30.29 2.85 28.16
CA SER A 3 -29.23 2.48 27.23
C SER A 3 -27.91 3.06 27.71
N ASN A 4 -26.93 2.21 28.00
CA ASN A 4 -25.55 2.64 28.23
C ASN A 4 -24.96 3.21 26.91
N PRO A 5 -24.25 4.34 26.97
CA PRO A 5 -23.52 4.81 25.79
C PRO A 5 -22.36 3.86 25.44
N PRO A 6 -21.99 3.77 24.16
CA PRO A 6 -20.88 2.92 23.73
C PRO A 6 -19.57 3.40 24.39
N SER A 7 -18.80 2.46 24.90
CA SER A 7 -17.48 2.68 25.49
C SER A 7 -16.50 3.11 24.40
N VAL A 8 -16.13 4.38 24.39
CA VAL A 8 -15.03 4.90 23.59
C VAL A 8 -13.73 4.44 24.25
N ALA A 9 -13.12 3.41 23.68
CA ALA A 9 -11.77 3.03 24.04
C ALA A 9 -10.79 4.04 23.44
N THR A 10 -10.43 5.05 24.21
CA THR A 10 -9.38 6.02 23.85
C THR A 10 -8.04 5.31 23.96
N VAL A 11 -7.51 4.81 22.85
CA VAL A 11 -6.10 4.44 22.77
C VAL A 11 -5.33 5.73 22.57
N LEU A 12 -4.59 6.17 23.59
CA LEU A 12 -3.68 7.31 23.48
C LEU A 12 -2.59 6.97 22.46
N PRO A 13 -2.36 7.80 21.43
CA PRO A 13 -1.27 7.57 20.49
C PRO A 13 0.06 7.70 21.22
N MET A 14 0.90 6.68 21.14
CA MET A 14 2.31 6.78 21.53
C MET A 14 3.02 7.64 20.48
N SER A 15 3.56 8.78 20.88
CA SER A 15 3.96 9.92 20.05
C SER A 15 5.22 9.74 19.20
N THR A 16 5.62 8.51 18.87
CA THR A 16 6.78 8.20 18.01
C THR A 16 6.52 7.10 17.01
N ASP A 17 5.30 6.62 16.86
CA ASP A 17 5.01 5.48 16.01
C ASP A 17 4.99 5.91 14.53
N VAL A 18 5.89 5.34 13.72
CA VAL A 18 5.94 5.55 12.27
C VAL A 18 4.77 4.90 11.53
N VAL A 19 3.98 4.06 12.22
CA VAL A 19 2.72 3.49 11.76
C VAL A 19 1.74 3.50 12.94
N LEU A 20 0.59 4.15 12.76
CA LEU A 20 -0.49 4.21 13.76
C LEU A 20 -1.46 3.05 13.54
N TYR A 21 -2.10 2.61 14.62
CA TYR A 21 -3.11 1.55 14.61
C TYR A 21 -4.26 1.91 15.54
N GLU A 22 -5.45 1.93 14.99
CA GLU A 22 -6.69 2.20 15.70
C GLU A 22 -7.76 1.18 15.33
N VAL A 23 -8.57 0.75 16.28
CA VAL A 23 -9.78 -0.07 16.05
C VAL A 23 -11.00 0.67 16.57
N THR A 24 -11.94 0.94 15.69
CA THR A 24 -13.22 1.58 16.02
C THR A 24 -14.30 0.97 15.13
N ASP A 25 -15.46 0.63 15.70
CA ASP A 25 -16.62 0.10 14.97
C ASP A 25 -16.30 -1.11 14.09
N ARG A 26 -15.47 -2.03 14.60
CA ARG A 26 -14.98 -3.25 13.91
C ARG A 26 -14.09 -2.96 12.67
N ILE A 27 -13.58 -1.74 12.56
CA ILE A 27 -12.66 -1.31 11.50
C ILE A 27 -11.28 -1.08 12.12
N ALA A 28 -10.25 -1.80 11.65
CA ALA A 28 -8.87 -1.47 11.94
C ALA A 28 -8.36 -0.46 10.93
N THR A 29 -7.94 0.72 11.38
CA THR A 29 -7.28 1.71 10.54
C THR A 29 -5.77 1.67 10.80
N ILE A 30 -5.00 1.41 9.76
CA ILE A 30 -3.54 1.39 9.77
C ILE A 30 -3.07 2.61 8.99
N THR A 31 -2.36 3.52 9.65
CA THR A 31 -1.92 4.79 9.05
C THR A 31 -0.39 4.86 9.04
N MET A 32 0.21 4.93 7.87
CA MET A 32 1.63 5.25 7.73
C MET A 32 1.84 6.69 8.22
N ASN A 33 2.75 6.90 9.17
CA ASN A 33 2.85 8.17 9.91
C ASN A 33 4.28 8.73 9.91
N ARG A 34 4.76 9.09 8.74
CA ARG A 34 6.01 9.82 8.51
C ARG A 34 5.76 10.98 7.53
N PRO A 35 4.93 11.96 7.88
CA PRO A 35 4.50 13.03 6.97
C PRO A 35 5.67 13.84 6.41
N GLU A 36 6.71 14.08 7.19
CA GLU A 36 7.94 14.78 6.79
C GLU A 36 8.70 14.05 5.67
N ALA A 37 8.59 12.72 5.62
CA ALA A 37 9.15 11.86 4.58
C ALA A 37 8.08 11.40 3.56
N ARG A 38 6.89 12.01 3.55
CA ARG A 38 5.73 11.57 2.73
C ARG A 38 5.43 10.09 2.87
N ASN A 39 5.48 9.60 4.10
CA ASN A 39 5.22 8.21 4.46
C ASN A 39 6.11 7.20 3.73
N ALA A 40 7.36 7.60 3.43
CA ALA A 40 8.33 6.72 2.80
C ALA A 40 8.64 5.50 3.68
N LEU A 41 8.84 4.36 3.03
CA LEU A 41 9.05 3.05 3.63
C LEU A 41 10.49 2.93 4.12
N SER A 42 10.71 3.23 5.39
CA SER A 42 11.93 2.88 6.10
C SER A 42 11.92 1.41 6.54
N SER A 43 13.05 0.89 6.95
CA SER A 43 13.16 -0.45 7.54
C SER A 43 12.20 -0.65 8.72
N GLU A 44 11.94 0.41 9.49
CA GLU A 44 11.02 0.38 10.61
C GLU A 44 9.56 0.23 10.16
N VAL A 45 9.12 1.01 9.17
CA VAL A 45 7.77 0.88 8.57
C VAL A 45 7.58 -0.51 7.98
N LEU A 46 8.57 -1.01 7.22
CA LEU A 46 8.53 -2.35 6.61
C LEU A 46 8.47 -3.48 7.65
N LYS A 47 8.96 -3.23 8.87
CA LYS A 47 8.88 -4.17 10.00
C LYS A 47 7.54 -4.12 10.72
N LEU A 48 6.96 -2.91 10.89
CA LEU A 48 5.74 -2.71 11.69
C LEU A 48 4.48 -3.01 10.89
N LEU A 49 4.41 -2.56 9.64
CA LEU A 49 3.20 -2.68 8.80
C LEU A 49 2.67 -4.12 8.71
N PRO A 50 3.48 -5.15 8.37
CA PRO A 50 3.00 -6.53 8.33
C PRO A 50 2.52 -7.05 9.69
N LYS A 51 3.16 -6.61 10.79
CA LYS A 51 2.76 -7.01 12.14
C LYS A 51 1.38 -6.46 12.51
N LEU A 52 1.12 -5.19 12.17
CA LEU A 52 -0.17 -4.57 12.45
C LEU A 52 -1.28 -5.14 11.56
N MET A 53 -0.97 -5.48 10.30
CA MET A 53 -1.92 -6.19 9.43
C MET A 53 -2.30 -7.57 10.00
N LYS A 54 -1.31 -8.37 10.43
CA LYS A 54 -1.56 -9.66 11.07
C LYS A 54 -2.33 -9.51 12.38
N LYS A 55 -2.02 -8.48 13.17
CA LYS A 55 -2.77 -8.17 14.40
C LYS A 55 -4.24 -7.89 14.08
N ALA A 56 -4.51 -7.04 13.09
CA ALA A 56 -5.87 -6.73 12.66
C ALA A 56 -6.61 -7.96 12.12
N ASP A 57 -5.92 -8.80 11.35
CA ASP A 57 -6.50 -10.02 10.79
C ASP A 57 -6.86 -11.07 11.86
N ALA A 58 -6.06 -11.15 12.93
CA ALA A 58 -6.26 -12.08 14.04
C ALA A 58 -7.24 -11.57 15.12
N ASP A 59 -7.66 -10.31 15.08
CA ASP A 59 -8.50 -9.69 16.10
C ASP A 59 -9.99 -9.91 15.79
N ASP A 60 -10.70 -10.67 16.62
CA ASP A 60 -12.14 -10.93 16.45
C ASP A 60 -13.02 -9.67 16.56
N ALA A 61 -12.49 -8.58 17.12
CA ALA A 61 -13.16 -7.28 17.14
C ALA A 61 -13.04 -6.50 15.81
N VAL A 62 -12.34 -7.04 14.82
CA VAL A 62 -12.12 -6.40 13.50
C VAL A 62 -12.75 -7.23 12.40
N ASP A 63 -13.47 -6.59 11.48
CA ASP A 63 -13.98 -7.22 10.25
C ASP A 63 -13.37 -6.65 8.98
N VAL A 64 -12.98 -5.37 8.98
CA VAL A 64 -12.42 -4.66 7.83
C VAL A 64 -11.13 -3.94 8.22
N ILE A 65 -10.16 -3.93 7.32
CA ILE A 65 -8.89 -3.20 7.48
C ILE A 65 -8.85 -2.05 6.48
N ILE A 66 -8.52 -0.84 6.95
CA ILE A 66 -8.24 0.33 6.11
C ILE A 66 -6.77 0.65 6.21
N LEU A 67 -6.10 0.80 5.07
CA LEU A 67 -4.73 1.28 4.95
C LEU A 67 -4.72 2.69 4.37
N THR A 68 -4.06 3.62 5.05
CA THR A 68 -3.92 5.02 4.60
C THR A 68 -2.57 5.61 5.02
N GLY A 69 -2.34 6.88 4.70
CA GLY A 69 -1.18 7.65 5.15
C GLY A 69 -1.59 8.93 5.83
N THR A 70 -0.77 9.45 6.74
CA THR A 70 -0.91 10.82 7.25
C THR A 70 -0.57 11.80 6.12
N ASP A 71 -1.36 12.87 5.99
CA ASP A 71 -1.12 13.89 4.97
C ASP A 71 0.35 14.40 4.98
N PRO A 72 0.88 14.75 3.82
CA PRO A 72 0.20 14.98 2.52
C PRO A 72 0.29 13.82 1.51
N ALA A 73 0.61 12.60 1.90
CA ALA A 73 0.82 11.49 0.98
C ALA A 73 0.25 10.18 1.51
N PHE A 74 -0.13 9.29 0.61
CA PHE A 74 -0.34 7.89 0.98
C PHE A 74 1.02 7.25 1.31
N CYS A 75 1.90 7.13 0.30
CA CYS A 75 3.26 6.60 0.49
C CYS A 75 4.15 6.91 -0.71
N ALA A 76 5.31 7.52 -0.46
CA ALA A 76 6.28 7.91 -1.49
C ALA A 76 7.23 6.77 -1.93
N GLY A 77 6.94 5.52 -1.57
CA GLY A 77 7.80 4.36 -1.85
C GLY A 77 8.94 4.20 -0.84
N LEU A 78 10.01 3.51 -1.22
CA LEU A 78 11.15 3.31 -0.33
C LEU A 78 11.80 4.64 0.07
N ASP A 79 12.22 4.74 1.33
CA ASP A 79 12.98 5.89 1.81
C ASP A 79 14.32 5.98 1.05
N LEU A 80 14.42 6.98 0.17
CA LEU A 80 15.57 7.16 -0.72
C LEU A 80 16.85 7.54 0.03
N LYS A 81 16.73 8.09 1.25
CA LYS A 81 17.88 8.38 2.09
C LYS A 81 18.46 7.07 2.61
N GLU A 82 17.65 6.26 3.25
CA GLU A 82 18.06 4.95 3.75
C GLU A 82 18.53 4.02 2.61
N LEU A 83 17.82 4.07 1.47
CA LEU A 83 18.18 3.29 0.28
C LEU A 83 19.56 3.66 -0.27
N GLY A 84 19.89 4.95 -0.30
CA GLY A 84 21.20 5.45 -0.78
C GLY A 84 22.33 5.27 0.23
N ASP A 85 22.03 5.38 1.53
CA ASP A 85 23.02 5.32 2.58
C ASP A 85 23.43 3.87 2.94
N THR A 86 22.44 2.99 3.09
CA THR A 86 22.64 1.63 3.63
C THR A 86 22.01 0.51 2.81
N ALA A 87 21.06 0.83 1.93
CA ALA A 87 20.18 -0.12 1.27
C ALA A 87 19.41 -1.05 2.24
N GLY A 88 19.30 -0.67 3.52
CA GLY A 88 18.68 -1.46 4.57
C GLY A 88 17.22 -1.82 4.29
N ASN A 89 16.46 -0.84 3.78
CA ASN A 89 15.05 -1.00 3.42
C ASN A 89 14.81 -1.79 2.11
N LEU A 90 15.85 -2.12 1.36
CA LEU A 90 15.72 -2.96 0.17
C LEU A 90 15.72 -4.46 0.51
N SER A 91 16.34 -4.85 1.61
CA SER A 91 16.38 -6.23 2.09
C SER A 91 15.10 -6.68 2.82
N GLY A 92 14.23 -5.72 3.14
CA GLY A 92 13.00 -5.94 3.89
C GLY A 92 11.85 -6.50 3.05
N THR A 93 11.97 -7.75 2.64
CA THR A 93 10.84 -8.52 2.18
C THR A 93 10.17 -9.17 3.39
N GLY A 94 9.21 -8.50 4.02
CA GLY A 94 8.60 -9.01 5.23
C GLY A 94 9.60 -9.11 6.39
N ALA A 95 9.45 -8.30 7.40
CA ALA A 95 10.41 -8.14 8.50
C ALA A 95 10.65 -9.37 9.37
N ASP A 96 9.88 -10.42 9.18
CA ASP A 96 9.98 -11.68 9.93
C ASP A 96 10.43 -12.87 9.06
N GLY A 97 10.79 -12.60 7.80
CA GLY A 97 11.11 -13.67 6.85
C GLY A 97 9.92 -14.55 6.52
N SER A 98 8.71 -14.20 6.97
CA SER A 98 7.52 -14.94 6.65
C SER A 98 7.24 -14.81 5.17
N LYS A 99 7.41 -15.92 4.48
CA LYS A 99 6.85 -16.07 3.14
C LYS A 99 5.34 -16.16 3.37
N ASN A 100 4.57 -15.30 2.72
CA ASN A 100 3.15 -15.56 2.56
C ASN A 100 2.95 -16.89 1.81
N ALA A 101 1.74 -17.42 1.74
CA ALA A 101 1.45 -18.71 1.09
C ALA A 101 1.93 -18.76 -0.38
N SER A 102 2.07 -17.60 -1.04
CA SER A 102 2.65 -17.46 -2.37
C SER A 102 4.18 -17.23 -2.36
N GLY A 103 4.78 -16.96 -1.21
CA GLY A 103 6.23 -16.72 -1.08
C GLY A 103 6.75 -15.41 -1.66
N VAL A 104 5.89 -14.46 -2.07
CA VAL A 104 6.27 -13.42 -3.01
C VAL A 104 5.72 -12.02 -2.72
N ARG A 105 4.80 -11.84 -1.78
CA ARG A 105 4.05 -10.57 -1.61
C ARG A 105 4.73 -9.47 -0.80
N GLY A 106 6.04 -9.33 -0.78
CA GLY A 106 6.68 -8.18 -0.14
C GLY A 106 6.28 -7.99 1.34
N PRO A 107 6.04 -6.74 1.79
CA PRO A 107 5.66 -6.45 3.17
C PRO A 107 4.20 -6.77 3.50
N PHE A 108 3.43 -7.37 2.58
CA PHE A 108 2.05 -7.75 2.82
C PHE A 108 1.93 -9.18 3.30
N PRO A 109 1.44 -9.42 4.51
CA PRO A 109 1.00 -10.75 4.92
C PRO A 109 -0.28 -11.09 4.16
N ASP A 110 -0.55 -12.39 3.98
CA ASP A 110 -1.88 -12.82 3.62
C ASP A 110 -2.83 -12.46 4.78
N VAL A 111 -3.89 -11.73 4.47
CA VAL A 111 -4.97 -11.40 5.39
C VAL A 111 -6.27 -12.02 4.86
N THR A 112 -7.16 -12.40 5.76
CA THR A 112 -8.46 -13.01 5.42
C THR A 112 -9.57 -11.97 5.33
N LYS A 113 -9.42 -10.85 6.04
CA LYS A 113 -10.37 -9.74 6.10
C LYS A 113 -10.21 -8.80 4.92
N PRO A 114 -11.29 -8.15 4.46
CA PRO A 114 -11.21 -7.11 3.44
C PRO A 114 -10.22 -6.01 3.81
N LEU A 115 -9.39 -5.62 2.84
CA LEU A 115 -8.37 -4.58 2.97
C LEU A 115 -8.66 -3.45 1.96
N ILE A 116 -9.07 -2.29 2.47
CA ILE A 116 -9.39 -1.11 1.67
C ILE A 116 -8.21 -0.14 1.70
N GLY A 117 -7.74 0.30 0.53
CA GLY A 117 -6.78 1.38 0.43
C GLY A 117 -7.49 2.74 0.36
N ALA A 118 -7.31 3.59 1.37
CA ALA A 118 -7.75 4.99 1.36
C ALA A 118 -6.58 5.88 0.95
N VAL A 119 -6.51 6.22 -0.34
CA VAL A 119 -5.36 6.91 -0.93
C VAL A 119 -5.55 8.42 -0.83
N ASN A 120 -4.98 9.02 0.21
CA ASN A 120 -5.12 10.44 0.56
C ASN A 120 -4.25 11.38 -0.29
N GLY A 121 -3.21 10.88 -0.95
CA GLY A 121 -2.26 11.67 -1.72
C GLY A 121 -1.41 10.80 -2.63
N VAL A 122 -0.13 11.15 -2.77
CA VAL A 122 0.80 10.45 -3.66
C VAL A 122 1.02 9.00 -3.21
N ALA A 123 0.86 8.05 -4.13
CA ALA A 123 1.16 6.63 -3.99
C ALA A 123 2.10 6.21 -5.13
N ILE A 124 3.39 6.06 -4.87
CA ILE A 124 4.39 5.81 -5.92
C ILE A 124 5.37 4.71 -5.57
N THR A 125 5.87 4.01 -6.59
CA THR A 125 6.86 2.92 -6.47
C THR A 125 6.37 1.85 -5.49
N GLY A 126 7.10 1.54 -4.42
CA GLY A 126 6.67 0.64 -3.36
C GLY A 126 5.37 1.07 -2.66
N GLY A 127 5.09 2.39 -2.56
CA GLY A 127 3.82 2.90 -2.06
C GLY A 127 2.65 2.61 -3.00
N PHE A 128 2.91 2.59 -4.30
CA PHE A 128 1.90 2.17 -5.27
C PHE A 128 1.70 0.65 -5.23
N GLU A 129 2.76 -0.14 -5.03
CA GLU A 129 2.63 -1.58 -4.79
C GLU A 129 1.80 -1.86 -3.53
N LEU A 130 1.95 -1.04 -2.46
CA LEU A 130 1.09 -1.13 -1.29
C LEU A 130 -0.38 -0.90 -1.65
N ALA A 131 -0.70 0.13 -2.41
CA ALA A 131 -2.07 0.40 -2.84
C ALA A 131 -2.63 -0.75 -3.69
N LEU A 132 -1.88 -1.22 -4.69
CA LEU A 132 -2.29 -2.34 -5.57
C LEU A 132 -2.54 -3.66 -4.84
N ASN A 133 -1.97 -3.86 -3.65
CA ASN A 133 -2.21 -5.04 -2.83
C ASN A 133 -3.45 -4.92 -1.92
N CYS A 134 -4.13 -3.78 -1.89
CA CYS A 134 -5.45 -3.67 -1.29
C CYS A 134 -6.51 -4.33 -2.18
N ASP A 135 -7.61 -4.78 -1.61
CA ASP A 135 -8.69 -5.43 -2.39
C ASP A 135 -9.33 -4.44 -3.37
N PHE A 136 -9.47 -3.18 -2.96
CA PHE A 136 -9.88 -2.06 -3.81
C PHE A 136 -9.44 -0.73 -3.19
N LEU A 137 -9.52 0.34 -4.01
CA LEU A 137 -9.03 1.66 -3.65
C LEU A 137 -10.13 2.71 -3.68
N ILE A 138 -10.12 3.58 -2.67
CA ILE A 138 -10.87 4.84 -2.62
C ILE A 138 -9.81 5.94 -2.59
N ALA A 139 -9.91 6.88 -3.52
CA ALA A 139 -8.94 7.95 -3.67
C ALA A 139 -9.51 9.32 -3.29
N SER A 140 -8.69 10.13 -2.66
CA SER A 140 -8.88 11.58 -2.61
C SER A 140 -8.68 12.18 -4.01
N GLU A 141 -9.35 13.29 -4.32
CA GLU A 141 -9.09 14.11 -5.50
C GLU A 141 -7.62 14.54 -5.64
N ASN A 142 -6.88 14.57 -4.51
CA ASN A 142 -5.45 14.89 -4.47
C ASN A 142 -4.54 13.69 -4.75
N ALA A 143 -5.10 12.49 -4.92
CA ALA A 143 -4.31 11.28 -5.12
C ALA A 143 -3.59 11.29 -6.47
N LYS A 144 -2.37 10.77 -6.46
CA LYS A 144 -1.55 10.56 -7.66
C LYS A 144 -0.86 9.21 -7.57
N PHE A 145 -0.89 8.48 -8.66
CA PHE A 145 -0.33 7.15 -8.76
C PHE A 145 0.84 7.12 -9.74
N GLY A 146 1.90 6.41 -9.43
CA GLY A 146 3.02 6.34 -10.36
C GLY A 146 3.98 5.20 -10.09
N ASP A 147 4.46 4.60 -11.18
CA ASP A 147 5.56 3.65 -11.14
C ASP A 147 6.87 4.36 -11.47
N THR A 148 7.68 4.63 -10.46
CA THR A 148 8.98 5.30 -10.63
C THR A 148 10.18 4.36 -10.42
N HIS A 149 9.98 3.04 -10.43
CA HIS A 149 11.06 2.07 -10.27
C HIS A 149 12.22 2.32 -11.26
N SER A 150 11.89 2.55 -12.55
CA SER A 150 12.88 2.86 -13.59
C SER A 150 13.67 4.14 -13.34
N ARG A 151 13.06 5.15 -12.69
CA ARG A 151 13.76 6.40 -12.33
C ARG A 151 14.74 6.20 -11.19
N VAL A 152 14.36 5.38 -10.22
CA VAL A 152 15.18 5.06 -9.05
C VAL A 152 16.30 4.10 -9.44
N GLY A 153 16.07 3.22 -10.41
CA GLY A 153 17.02 2.18 -10.83
C GLY A 153 16.84 0.89 -10.02
N VAL A 154 15.64 0.65 -9.51
CA VAL A 154 15.24 -0.60 -8.85
C VAL A 154 14.15 -1.28 -9.67
N MET A 155 13.92 -2.55 -9.39
CA MET A 155 12.84 -3.31 -10.03
C MET A 155 11.67 -3.49 -9.07
N PRO A 156 10.42 -3.52 -9.57
CA PRO A 156 9.27 -3.97 -8.80
C PRO A 156 9.52 -5.37 -8.22
N GLY A 157 8.93 -5.65 -7.10
CA GLY A 157 9.08 -6.95 -6.45
C GLY A 157 7.90 -7.32 -5.56
N TRP A 158 6.89 -6.47 -5.51
CA TRP A 158 5.70 -6.63 -4.66
C TRP A 158 4.41 -6.70 -5.48
N GLY A 159 4.53 -7.11 -6.76
CA GLY A 159 3.43 -7.44 -7.64
C GLY A 159 2.98 -6.33 -8.59
N LEU A 160 3.72 -5.25 -8.74
CA LEU A 160 3.32 -4.16 -9.62
C LEU A 160 3.11 -4.63 -11.07
N THR A 161 4.03 -5.42 -11.62
CA THR A 161 3.94 -5.88 -13.02
C THR A 161 2.85 -6.92 -13.24
N VAL A 162 2.27 -7.45 -12.17
CA VAL A 162 1.16 -8.40 -12.19
C VAL A 162 -0.17 -7.67 -11.98
N LEU A 163 -0.29 -6.87 -10.92
CA LEU A 163 -1.54 -6.24 -10.51
C LEU A 163 -1.91 -5.01 -11.35
N LEU A 164 -0.92 -4.19 -11.68
CA LEU A 164 -1.20 -2.96 -12.45
C LEU A 164 -1.81 -3.24 -13.82
N PRO A 165 -1.30 -4.20 -14.63
CA PRO A 165 -1.94 -4.57 -15.90
C PRO A 165 -3.34 -5.14 -15.75
N GLN A 166 -3.66 -5.77 -14.62
CA GLN A 166 -5.02 -6.26 -14.35
C GLN A 166 -5.99 -5.09 -14.09
N ALA A 167 -5.51 -4.03 -13.42
CA ALA A 167 -6.32 -2.87 -13.10
C ALA A 167 -6.55 -1.95 -14.32
N ILE A 168 -5.49 -1.56 -15.05
CA ILE A 168 -5.56 -0.52 -16.08
C ILE A 168 -5.22 -1.00 -17.51
N GLY A 169 -5.05 -2.29 -17.67
CA GLY A 169 -4.62 -2.88 -18.94
C GLY A 169 -3.12 -2.74 -19.20
N VAL A 170 -2.56 -3.72 -19.93
CA VAL A 170 -1.10 -3.88 -20.11
C VAL A 170 -0.43 -2.70 -20.80
N ARG A 171 -1.11 -2.03 -21.73
CA ARG A 171 -0.51 -0.91 -22.49
C ARG A 171 -0.29 0.31 -21.62
N ARG A 172 -1.29 0.69 -20.79
CA ARG A 172 -1.16 1.79 -19.83
C ARG A 172 -0.15 1.48 -18.73
N ALA A 173 -0.17 0.27 -18.22
CA ALA A 173 0.80 -0.17 -17.22
C ALA A 173 2.24 0.00 -17.75
N ARG A 174 2.52 -0.42 -18.99
CA ARG A 174 3.82 -0.24 -19.64
C ARG A 174 4.20 1.23 -19.82
N GLU A 175 3.26 2.05 -20.30
CA GLU A 175 3.50 3.50 -20.45
C GLU A 175 3.88 4.13 -19.12
N MET A 176 3.09 3.88 -18.06
CA MET A 176 3.39 4.39 -16.71
C MET A 176 4.76 3.91 -16.22
N SER A 177 5.06 2.61 -16.33
CA SER A 177 6.33 2.04 -15.85
C SER A 177 7.54 2.53 -16.64
N PHE A 178 7.41 2.72 -17.96
CA PHE A 178 8.53 3.15 -18.80
C PHE A 178 8.82 4.65 -18.67
N THR A 179 7.78 5.47 -18.57
CA THR A 179 7.90 6.92 -18.42
C THR A 179 8.12 7.35 -16.98
N GLY A 180 7.55 6.59 -16.03
CA GLY A 180 7.41 6.96 -14.63
C GLY A 180 6.50 8.17 -14.42
N ASN A 181 5.66 8.55 -15.38
CA ASN A 181 4.71 9.65 -15.25
C ASN A 181 3.58 9.26 -14.30
N PHE A 182 3.00 10.28 -13.67
CA PHE A 182 1.92 10.07 -12.71
C PHE A 182 0.56 10.07 -13.41
N MET A 183 -0.34 9.25 -12.90
CA MET A 183 -1.77 9.21 -13.17
C MET A 183 -2.49 9.97 -12.08
N LEU A 184 -3.34 10.92 -12.44
CA LEU A 184 -4.15 11.68 -11.50
C LEU A 184 -5.40 10.88 -11.07
N ALA A 185 -6.07 11.33 -10.01
CA ALA A 185 -7.22 10.63 -9.43
C ALA A 185 -8.35 10.36 -10.44
N ASP A 186 -8.71 11.35 -11.26
CA ASP A 186 -9.76 11.21 -12.27
C ASP A 186 -9.40 10.22 -13.37
N GLU A 187 -8.13 10.20 -13.80
CA GLU A 187 -7.66 9.20 -14.75
C GLU A 187 -7.65 7.80 -14.12
N ALA A 188 -7.27 7.70 -12.84
CA ALA A 188 -7.27 6.46 -12.09
C ALA A 188 -8.69 5.87 -11.98
N LEU A 189 -9.69 6.71 -11.74
CA LEU A 189 -11.10 6.33 -11.78
C LEU A 189 -11.53 5.89 -13.17
N HIS A 190 -11.22 6.69 -14.20
CA HIS A 190 -11.58 6.40 -15.58
C HIS A 190 -11.04 5.04 -16.06
N PHE A 191 -9.84 4.66 -15.62
CA PHE A 191 -9.20 3.40 -16.03
C PHE A 191 -9.45 2.24 -15.09
N GLY A 192 -10.21 2.43 -14.01
CA GLY A 192 -10.56 1.38 -13.08
C GLY A 192 -9.45 1.03 -12.07
N LEU A 193 -8.44 1.89 -11.91
CA LEU A 193 -7.44 1.72 -10.86
C LEU A 193 -8.04 1.95 -9.47
N VAL A 194 -8.95 2.93 -9.36
CA VAL A 194 -9.68 3.21 -8.12
C VAL A 194 -11.17 3.09 -8.33
N ASN A 195 -11.91 2.74 -7.29
CA ASN A 195 -13.35 2.54 -7.33
C ASN A 195 -14.12 3.85 -7.18
N HIS A 196 -13.57 4.79 -6.40
CA HIS A 196 -14.17 6.08 -6.11
C HIS A 196 -13.11 7.17 -6.00
N VAL A 197 -13.48 8.39 -6.40
CA VAL A 197 -12.73 9.62 -6.11
C VAL A 197 -13.66 10.55 -5.36
N VAL A 198 -13.21 11.04 -4.21
CA VAL A 198 -14.01 11.91 -3.33
C VAL A 198 -13.20 13.15 -2.93
N PRO A 199 -13.86 14.24 -2.48
CA PRO A 199 -13.17 15.37 -1.89
C PRO A 199 -12.22 14.91 -0.78
N HIS A 200 -11.05 15.53 -0.68
CA HIS A 200 -10.02 15.09 0.26
C HIS A 200 -10.53 15.00 1.71
N SER A 201 -11.30 16.00 2.14
CA SER A 201 -11.88 16.05 3.50
C SER A 201 -12.90 14.94 3.78
N GLU A 202 -13.44 14.28 2.75
CA GLU A 202 -14.46 13.24 2.88
C GLU A 202 -13.87 11.82 2.78
N LEU A 203 -12.60 11.68 2.40
CA LEU A 203 -11.99 10.39 2.10
C LEU A 203 -12.22 9.35 3.21
N MET A 204 -11.87 9.68 4.45
CA MET A 204 -11.97 8.71 5.54
C MET A 204 -13.41 8.44 5.95
N ALA A 205 -14.29 9.44 5.91
CA ALA A 205 -15.71 9.25 6.20
C ALA A 205 -16.37 8.32 5.17
N PHE A 206 -16.10 8.56 3.89
CA PHE A 206 -16.62 7.72 2.79
C PHE A 206 -16.05 6.30 2.86
N THR A 207 -14.75 6.15 3.12
CA THR A 207 -14.10 4.82 3.26
C THR A 207 -14.70 4.03 4.42
N ARG A 208 -14.95 4.69 5.58
CA ARG A 208 -15.60 4.07 6.74
C ARG A 208 -17.05 3.67 6.44
N GLN A 209 -17.77 4.45 5.64
CA GLN A 209 -19.12 4.08 5.20
C GLN A 209 -19.10 2.78 4.39
N ILE A 210 -18.21 2.66 3.40
CA ILE A 210 -18.05 1.42 2.63
C ILE A 210 -17.64 0.25 3.53
N ALA A 211 -16.73 0.47 4.49
CA ALA A 211 -16.37 -0.56 5.46
C ALA A 211 -17.57 -0.99 6.30
N THR A 212 -18.43 -0.05 6.72
CA THR A 212 -19.67 -0.33 7.48
C THR A 212 -20.65 -1.17 6.64
N ASP A 213 -20.78 -0.89 5.35
CA ASP A 213 -21.62 -1.66 4.43
C ASP A 213 -21.11 -3.12 4.31
N ILE A 214 -19.77 -3.31 4.31
CA ILE A 214 -19.16 -4.66 4.34
C ILE A 214 -19.47 -5.36 5.67
N ILE A 215 -19.32 -4.67 6.80
CA ILE A 215 -19.58 -5.20 8.15
C ILE A 215 -21.04 -5.62 8.31
N GLY A 216 -21.97 -4.93 7.64
CA GLY A 216 -23.40 -5.27 7.64
C GLY A 216 -23.73 -6.63 6.99
N ASN A 217 -22.79 -7.25 6.28
CA ASN A 217 -22.97 -8.55 5.66
C ASN A 217 -22.50 -9.70 6.56
N GLU A 218 -22.79 -10.95 6.13
CA GLU A 218 -22.31 -12.15 6.79
C GLU A 218 -20.81 -12.32 6.55
N GLN A 219 -20.00 -12.29 7.63
CA GLN A 219 -18.54 -12.14 7.54
C GLN A 219 -17.82 -13.39 7.02
N ASP A 220 -18.29 -14.58 7.30
CA ASP A 220 -17.69 -15.80 6.74
C ASP A 220 -17.92 -15.87 5.24
N GLY A 221 -19.08 -15.41 4.74
CA GLY A 221 -19.36 -15.27 3.32
C GLY A 221 -18.46 -14.24 2.65
N VAL A 222 -18.27 -13.07 3.27
CA VAL A 222 -17.36 -12.02 2.77
C VAL A 222 -15.93 -12.56 2.65
N ARG A 223 -15.42 -13.22 3.70
CA ARG A 223 -14.07 -13.81 3.70
C ARG A 223 -13.93 -14.92 2.65
N GLN A 224 -14.96 -15.76 2.49
CA GLN A 224 -14.93 -16.82 1.47
C GLN A 224 -14.94 -16.25 0.06
N ILE A 225 -15.74 -15.22 -0.23
CA ILE A 225 -15.76 -14.52 -1.51
C ILE A 225 -14.38 -13.91 -1.78
N ARG A 226 -13.79 -13.21 -0.80
CA ARG A 226 -12.45 -12.63 -0.92
C ARG A 226 -11.40 -13.70 -1.24
N ALA A 227 -11.41 -14.81 -0.50
CA ALA A 227 -10.48 -15.93 -0.74
C ALA A 227 -10.65 -16.52 -2.15
N THR A 228 -11.89 -16.60 -2.65
CA THR A 228 -12.18 -17.11 -4.00
C THR A 228 -11.63 -16.16 -5.07
N TYR A 229 -11.82 -14.84 -4.93
CA TYR A 229 -11.20 -13.85 -5.82
C TYR A 229 -9.68 -13.92 -5.79
N ALA A 230 -9.08 -14.00 -4.59
CA ALA A 230 -7.63 -14.12 -4.45
C ALA A 230 -7.08 -15.38 -5.14
N GLN A 231 -7.81 -16.49 -5.08
CA GLN A 231 -7.43 -17.72 -5.76
C GLN A 231 -7.53 -17.61 -7.29
N HIS A 232 -8.62 -17.01 -7.81
CA HIS A 232 -8.84 -16.85 -9.25
C HIS A 232 -7.90 -15.83 -9.87
N SER A 233 -7.56 -14.76 -9.16
CA SER A 233 -6.61 -13.75 -9.62
C SER A 233 -5.15 -14.12 -9.37
N SER A 234 -4.88 -15.26 -8.71
CA SER A 234 -3.53 -15.69 -8.38
C SER A 234 -2.75 -16.08 -9.64
N GLU A 235 -1.82 -15.24 -10.01
CA GLU A 235 -0.84 -15.50 -11.06
C GLU A 235 0.53 -15.87 -10.46
N LYS A 236 0.56 -16.89 -9.61
CA LYS A 236 1.73 -17.28 -8.81
C LYS A 236 3.03 -17.29 -9.61
N LYS A 237 3.04 -17.86 -10.80
CA LYS A 237 4.24 -17.91 -11.66
C LYS A 237 4.71 -16.51 -12.08
N LYS A 238 3.80 -15.57 -12.34
CA LYS A 238 4.17 -14.18 -12.69
C LYS A 238 4.76 -13.45 -11.50
N TRP A 239 4.19 -13.66 -10.32
CA TRP A 239 4.71 -13.12 -9.07
C TRP A 239 6.12 -13.68 -8.75
N GLU A 240 6.31 -14.98 -8.88
CA GLU A 240 7.59 -15.63 -8.68
C GLU A 240 8.62 -15.04 -9.64
N HIS A 241 8.28 -14.91 -10.91
CA HIS A 241 9.16 -14.33 -11.93
C HIS A 241 9.52 -12.86 -11.64
N GLU A 242 8.55 -12.02 -11.29
CA GLU A 242 8.82 -10.61 -10.91
C GLU A 242 9.83 -10.55 -9.74
N SER A 243 9.62 -11.33 -8.69
CA SER A 243 10.54 -11.40 -7.56
C SER A 243 11.93 -11.91 -7.92
N GLU A 244 12.02 -12.89 -8.82
CA GLU A 244 13.31 -13.40 -9.31
C GLU A 244 14.05 -12.33 -10.09
N VAL A 245 13.38 -11.64 -11.00
CA VAL A 245 13.96 -10.52 -11.77
C VAL A 245 14.42 -9.42 -10.82
N GLY A 246 13.59 -9.03 -9.83
CA GLY A 246 13.96 -8.02 -8.84
C GLY A 246 15.21 -8.41 -8.03
N ARG A 247 15.31 -9.65 -7.59
CA ARG A 247 16.50 -10.16 -6.88
C ARG A 247 17.74 -10.20 -7.78
N ALA A 248 17.60 -10.67 -9.00
CA ALA A 248 18.71 -10.76 -9.97
C ALA A 248 19.23 -9.36 -10.31
N TRP A 249 18.34 -8.42 -10.60
CA TRP A 249 18.68 -7.02 -10.88
C TRP A 249 19.41 -6.38 -9.71
N ARG A 250 18.90 -6.54 -8.48
CA ARG A 250 19.53 -6.04 -7.26
C ARG A 250 20.96 -6.51 -7.12
N LYS A 251 21.19 -7.79 -7.38
CA LYS A 251 22.54 -8.39 -7.27
C LYS A 251 23.49 -7.91 -8.36
N ALA A 252 23.01 -7.69 -9.59
CA ALA A 252 23.84 -7.40 -10.75
C ALA A 252 24.04 -5.89 -11.00
N GLU A 253 22.98 -5.08 -10.83
CA GLU A 253 22.92 -3.70 -11.37
C GLU A 253 22.67 -2.63 -10.32
N PHE A 254 22.14 -3.01 -9.14
CA PHE A 254 21.80 -2.03 -8.11
C PHE A 254 23.04 -1.47 -7.43
N ASP A 255 23.16 -0.14 -7.48
CA ASP A 255 24.24 0.62 -6.85
C ASP A 255 23.64 1.75 -5.98
N PRO A 256 23.74 1.67 -4.64
CA PRO A 256 23.23 2.71 -3.73
C PRO A 256 23.78 4.09 -4.02
N LYS A 257 25.06 4.20 -4.48
CA LYS A 257 25.69 5.47 -4.81
C LYS A 257 24.98 6.17 -5.97
N LYS A 258 24.60 5.41 -7.01
CA LYS A 258 23.83 5.94 -8.14
C LYS A 258 22.44 6.43 -7.72
N VAL A 259 21.82 5.82 -6.72
CA VAL A 259 20.56 6.30 -6.13
C VAL A 259 20.78 7.61 -5.40
N ALA A 260 21.80 7.72 -4.57
CA ALA A 260 22.17 8.95 -3.86
C ALA A 260 22.44 10.12 -4.83
N GLU A 261 23.22 9.87 -5.87
CA GLU A 261 23.53 10.87 -6.91
C GLU A 261 22.29 11.36 -7.68
N ARG A 262 21.35 10.47 -7.96
CA ARG A 262 20.10 10.79 -8.68
C ARG A 262 19.01 11.36 -7.81
N ARG A 263 19.12 11.25 -6.50
CA ARG A 263 18.07 11.58 -5.52
C ARG A 263 17.45 12.96 -5.75
N ALA A 264 18.28 14.00 -5.91
CA ALA A 264 17.80 15.36 -6.14
C ALA A 264 16.94 15.47 -7.41
N LYS A 265 17.37 14.85 -8.51
CA LYS A 265 16.64 14.84 -9.79
C LYS A 265 15.34 14.05 -9.70
N ILE A 266 15.34 12.92 -8.97
CA ILE A 266 14.14 12.10 -8.74
C ILE A 266 13.10 12.93 -7.98
N MET A 267 13.51 13.58 -6.89
CA MET A 267 12.62 14.41 -6.07
C MET A 267 12.13 15.66 -6.81
N GLU A 268 12.98 16.31 -7.60
CA GLU A 268 12.60 17.47 -8.40
C GLU A 268 11.54 17.09 -9.45
N ARG A 269 11.76 16.01 -10.19
CA ARG A 269 10.80 15.53 -11.19
C ARG A 269 9.47 15.13 -10.56
N GLY A 270 9.50 14.47 -9.40
CA GLY A 270 8.28 14.11 -8.66
C GLY A 270 7.47 15.31 -8.19
N ARG A 271 8.13 16.43 -7.87
CA ARG A 271 7.42 17.67 -7.49
C ARG A 271 6.75 18.39 -8.65
N LYS A 272 7.23 18.18 -9.87
CA LYS A 272 6.69 18.79 -11.11
C LYS A 272 5.49 18.01 -11.69
N GLN A 273 5.16 16.88 -11.15
CA GLN A 273 4.04 16.00 -11.52
C GLN A 273 2.99 15.97 -10.42
#